data_24adf501ae28a6252d7706acff234574
#
_entry.id   24adf501ae28a6252d7706acff234574
#
_cell.length_a   1.000
_cell.length_b   1.000
_cell.length_c   1.000
_cell.angle_alpha   90.00
_cell.angle_beta   90.00
_cell.angle_gamma   90.00
#
_symmetry.space_group_name_H-M   'P 1'
#
loop_
_entity.id
_entity.type
_entity.pdbx_description
1 polymer ?
#
loop_
_entity_poly.entity_id
_entity_poly.type
_entity_poly.pdbx_seq_one_letter_code
_entity_poly.pdbx_strand_id
1 'polypeptide(L)'
;KDLDRQTREEFNKFQEGCVEENTNTETLVRRMLSEDYANKVIVTTIQKLGLALDPNNKNKYKERLQTLSDKRIVFIFDECHRSQFGENHKAIKEFFPKAQLFGFTGTPIFDDNASYKQIDGTVGSYVTTKDIFQNLLHNYTITHAIEDRNVLRFHIDYFKPEKNVTVGSTD
;
A
#
# COMPACT_ATOMS: atom_id res chain seq x y z
N LYS A 1 -7.94 -7.40 6.62
CA LYS A 1 -8.01 -7.73 8.07
C LYS A 1 -6.81 -8.58 8.51
N ASP A 2 -6.44 -9.63 7.75
CA ASP A 2 -5.38 -10.55 8.19
C ASP A 2 -3.99 -9.92 8.13
N LEU A 3 -3.67 -9.15 7.09
CA LEU A 3 -2.40 -8.44 6.97
C LEU A 3 -2.20 -7.43 8.11
N ASP A 4 -3.23 -6.67 8.45
CA ASP A 4 -3.22 -5.72 9.57
C ASP A 4 -2.94 -6.42 10.92
N ARG A 5 -3.52 -7.61 11.14
CA ARG A 5 -3.25 -8.43 12.33
C ARG A 5 -1.81 -8.95 12.35
N GLN A 6 -1.33 -9.52 11.24
CA GLN A 6 0.04 -10.02 11.14
C GLN A 6 1.06 -8.90 11.38
N THR A 7 0.88 -7.75 10.78
CA THR A 7 1.75 -6.59 10.96
C THR A 7 1.82 -6.18 12.43
N ARG A 8 0.67 -6.12 13.13
CA ARG A 8 0.64 -5.80 14.57
C ARG A 8 1.36 -6.85 15.42
N GLU A 9 1.14 -8.12 15.12
CA GLU A 9 1.81 -9.23 15.82
C GLU A 9 3.33 -9.15 15.68
N GLU A 10 3.82 -8.81 14.46
CA GLU A 10 5.26 -8.65 14.23
C GLU A 10 5.84 -7.45 14.99
N PHE A 11 5.17 -6.29 14.98
CA PHE A 11 5.64 -5.13 15.74
C PHE A 11 5.66 -5.43 17.26
N ASN A 12 4.66 -6.11 17.79
CA ASN A 12 4.58 -6.47 19.20
C ASN A 12 5.66 -7.47 19.65
N LYS A 13 6.30 -8.22 18.72
CA LYS A 13 7.48 -9.05 19.04
C LYS A 13 8.70 -8.20 19.39
N PHE A 14 8.81 -6.99 18.83
CA PHE A 14 9.93 -6.10 19.14
C PHE A 14 9.68 -5.28 20.40
N GLN A 15 8.45 -4.88 20.63
CA GLN A 15 8.04 -4.15 21.83
C GLN A 15 6.59 -4.48 22.16
N GLU A 16 6.39 -5.24 23.24
CA GLU A 16 5.06 -5.67 23.67
C GLU A 16 4.13 -4.47 23.92
N GLY A 17 2.91 -4.55 23.38
CA GLY A 17 1.90 -3.50 23.53
C GLY A 17 2.15 -2.21 22.73
N CYS A 18 3.20 -2.15 21.88
CA CYS A 18 3.49 -0.94 21.09
C CYS A 18 2.40 -0.64 20.04
N VAL A 19 1.67 -1.67 19.60
CA VAL A 19 0.60 -1.53 18.62
C VAL A 19 -0.68 -2.20 19.09
N GLU A 20 -1.70 -1.40 19.34
CA GLU A 20 -3.05 -1.87 19.63
C GLU A 20 -3.95 -1.84 18.39
N GLU A 21 -5.07 -2.53 18.46
CA GLU A 21 -6.06 -2.54 17.39
C GLU A 21 -6.79 -1.20 17.26
N ASN A 22 -6.76 -0.60 16.06
CA ASN A 22 -7.61 0.53 15.72
C ASN A 22 -8.96 0.02 15.21
N THR A 23 -9.93 -0.14 16.11
CA THR A 23 -11.24 -0.69 15.78
C THR A 23 -12.04 0.21 14.84
N ASN A 24 -11.90 1.54 14.96
CA ASN A 24 -12.59 2.51 14.14
C ASN A 24 -11.76 3.79 13.91
N THR A 25 -12.27 4.69 13.07
CA THR A 25 -11.60 5.96 12.72
C THR A 25 -11.46 6.90 13.92
N GLU A 26 -12.41 6.94 14.85
CA GLU A 26 -12.31 7.76 16.06
C GLU A 26 -11.14 7.34 16.95
N THR A 27 -10.95 6.03 17.13
CA THR A 27 -9.80 5.49 17.87
C THR A 27 -8.48 5.86 17.19
N LEU A 28 -8.41 5.77 15.87
CA LEU A 28 -7.25 6.20 15.10
C LEU A 28 -6.92 7.68 15.37
N VAL A 29 -7.90 8.55 15.21
CA VAL A 29 -7.73 10.00 15.40
C VAL A 29 -7.29 10.33 16.83
N ARG A 30 -7.91 9.70 17.83
CA ARG A 30 -7.53 9.87 19.24
C ARG A 30 -6.06 9.47 19.48
N ARG A 31 -5.63 8.36 18.90
CA ARG A 31 -4.23 7.89 19.03
C ARG A 31 -3.26 8.80 18.31
N MET A 32 -3.60 9.28 17.13
CA MET A 32 -2.77 10.25 16.40
C MET A 32 -2.55 11.55 17.19
N LEU A 33 -3.56 12.00 17.93
CA LEU A 33 -3.51 13.21 18.76
C LEU A 33 -2.88 12.97 20.14
N SER A 34 -2.64 11.71 20.52
CA SER A 34 -2.06 11.38 21.83
C SER A 34 -0.61 11.82 21.93
N GLU A 35 -0.24 12.40 23.07
CA GLU A 35 1.15 12.71 23.40
C GLU A 35 1.89 11.53 24.03
N ASP A 36 1.17 10.46 24.38
CA ASP A 36 1.74 9.26 24.95
C ASP A 36 2.70 8.59 23.96
N TYR A 37 3.89 8.27 24.44
CA TYR A 37 4.92 7.59 23.65
C TYR A 37 4.47 6.21 23.13
N ALA A 38 3.62 5.51 23.86
CA ALA A 38 3.03 4.24 23.42
C ALA A 38 2.21 4.34 22.14
N ASN A 39 1.73 5.56 21.79
CA ASN A 39 0.98 5.82 20.56
C ASN A 39 1.86 6.37 19.42
N LYS A 40 3.17 6.30 19.48
CA LYS A 40 4.06 6.79 18.42
C LYS A 40 4.09 5.88 17.20
N VAL A 41 3.81 4.60 17.37
CA VAL A 41 3.64 3.64 16.27
C VAL A 41 2.17 3.26 16.17
N ILE A 42 1.58 3.51 15.02
CA ILE A 42 0.16 3.25 14.77
C ILE A 42 0.04 2.40 13.50
N VAL A 43 -0.52 1.20 13.62
CA VAL A 43 -0.88 0.36 12.46
C VAL A 43 -2.35 0.60 12.14
N THR A 44 -2.64 0.94 10.89
CA THR A 44 -4.00 1.22 10.42
C THR A 44 -4.15 0.88 8.95
N THR A 45 -5.36 0.91 8.44
CA THR A 45 -5.61 0.78 7.01
C THR A 45 -5.62 2.15 6.33
N ILE A 46 -5.22 2.19 5.06
CA ILE A 46 -5.24 3.43 4.27
C ILE A 46 -6.66 4.01 4.14
N GLN A 47 -7.69 3.14 4.14
CA GLN A 47 -9.09 3.55 4.10
C GLN A 47 -9.50 4.32 5.37
N LYS A 48 -9.11 3.84 6.57
CA LYS A 48 -9.40 4.55 7.82
C LYS A 48 -8.71 5.91 7.86
N LEU A 49 -7.47 5.98 7.39
CA LEU A 49 -6.75 7.24 7.28
C LEU A 49 -7.42 8.18 6.26
N GLY A 50 -7.84 7.67 5.10
CA GLY A 50 -8.61 8.42 4.12
C GLY A 50 -9.90 8.99 4.70
N LEU A 51 -10.66 8.19 5.46
CA LEU A 51 -11.87 8.67 6.17
C LEU A 51 -11.56 9.73 7.23
N ALA A 52 -10.41 9.65 7.89
CA ALA A 52 -9.98 10.66 8.86
C ALA A 52 -9.59 11.99 8.19
N LEU A 53 -9.14 11.94 6.94
CA LEU A 53 -8.76 13.14 6.17
C LEU A 53 -9.86 13.66 5.25
N ASP A 54 -11.02 12.98 5.18
CA ASP A 54 -12.16 13.42 4.37
C ASP A 54 -12.75 14.71 4.95
N PRO A 55 -12.78 15.82 4.18
CA PRO A 55 -13.34 17.09 4.62
C PRO A 55 -14.85 17.04 4.87
N ASN A 56 -15.55 16.08 4.23
CA ASN A 56 -17.00 15.92 4.35
C ASN A 56 -17.40 15.03 5.52
N ASN A 57 -16.43 14.50 6.26
CA ASN A 57 -16.73 13.64 7.40
C ASN A 57 -17.46 14.41 8.51
N LYS A 58 -18.65 13.91 8.91
CA LYS A 58 -19.50 14.53 9.93
C LYS A 58 -18.80 14.75 11.27
N ASN A 59 -17.82 13.93 11.61
CA ASN A 59 -17.05 14.01 12.87
C ASN A 59 -15.89 15.01 12.80
N LYS A 60 -15.71 15.68 11.67
CA LYS A 60 -14.69 16.73 11.47
C LYS A 60 -13.26 16.29 11.88
N TYR A 61 -12.92 15.03 11.59
CA TYR A 61 -11.62 14.46 11.96
C TYR A 61 -10.46 15.24 11.37
N LYS A 62 -10.57 15.67 10.12
CA LYS A 62 -9.54 16.46 9.44
C LYS A 62 -9.23 17.75 10.17
N GLU A 63 -10.27 18.47 10.67
CA GLU A 63 -10.10 19.68 11.46
C GLU A 63 -9.38 19.38 12.77
N ARG A 64 -9.75 18.30 13.46
CA ARG A 64 -9.11 17.87 14.72
C ARG A 64 -7.64 17.52 14.52
N LEU A 65 -7.29 16.92 13.39
CA LEU A 65 -5.92 16.53 13.06
C LEU A 65 -5.05 17.72 12.57
N GLN A 66 -5.60 18.92 12.40
CA GLN A 66 -4.88 20.06 11.83
C GLN A 66 -3.60 20.41 12.59
N THR A 67 -3.55 20.19 13.90
CA THR A 67 -2.35 20.39 14.72
C THR A 67 -1.18 19.47 14.35
N LEU A 68 -1.46 18.38 13.62
CA LEU A 68 -0.45 17.42 13.18
C LEU A 68 0.05 17.70 11.75
N SER A 69 -0.60 18.58 10.98
CA SER A 69 -0.27 18.83 9.58
C SER A 69 1.20 19.24 9.37
N ASP A 70 1.75 20.00 10.31
CA ASP A 70 3.13 20.48 10.30
C ASP A 70 4.14 19.56 11.00
N LYS A 71 3.66 18.47 11.60
CA LYS A 71 4.54 17.53 12.30
C LYS A 71 5.31 16.66 11.30
N ARG A 72 6.48 16.22 11.72
CA ARG A 72 7.25 15.21 10.98
C ARG A 72 6.68 13.84 11.26
N ILE A 73 5.99 13.27 10.28
CA ILE A 73 5.36 11.95 10.34
C ILE A 73 6.02 11.05 9.30
N VAL A 74 6.20 9.78 9.64
CA VAL A 74 6.67 8.75 8.71
C VAL A 74 5.50 7.82 8.42
N PHE A 75 5.16 7.67 7.15
CA PHE A 75 4.20 6.69 6.67
C PHE A 75 4.93 5.54 6.01
N ILE A 76 4.63 4.33 6.44
CA ILE A 76 5.13 3.09 5.85
C ILE A 76 3.94 2.35 5.26
N PHE A 77 3.97 2.14 3.94
CA PHE A 77 2.90 1.48 3.20
C PHE A 77 3.36 0.09 2.77
N ASP A 78 2.66 -0.92 3.24
CA ASP A 78 2.80 -2.28 2.76
C ASP A 78 1.85 -2.53 1.59
N GLU A 79 2.26 -3.37 0.63
CA GLU A 79 1.49 -3.66 -0.59
C GLU A 79 1.05 -2.40 -1.35
N CYS A 80 1.97 -1.44 -1.49
CA CYS A 80 1.70 -0.10 -1.99
C CYS A 80 1.32 -0.01 -3.49
N HIS A 81 1.29 -1.15 -4.22
CA HIS A 81 0.86 -1.23 -5.62
C HIS A 81 -0.67 -1.26 -5.80
N ARG A 82 -1.46 -1.41 -4.72
CA ARG A 82 -2.92 -1.56 -4.83
C ARG A 82 -3.58 -0.28 -5.37
N SER A 83 -4.58 -0.46 -6.25
CA SER A 83 -5.25 0.61 -7.01
C SER A 83 -5.87 1.74 -6.17
N GLN A 84 -6.31 1.45 -4.95
CA GLN A 84 -6.87 2.45 -4.04
C GLN A 84 -5.82 3.36 -3.38
N PHE A 85 -4.55 3.13 -3.68
CA PHE A 85 -3.46 3.88 -3.09
C PHE A 85 -3.41 5.33 -3.60
N GLY A 86 -3.72 5.57 -4.87
CA GLY A 86 -3.49 6.87 -5.53
C GLY A 86 -4.23 8.05 -4.92
N GLU A 87 -5.54 7.95 -4.67
CA GLU A 87 -6.33 9.07 -4.12
C GLU A 87 -6.00 9.33 -2.64
N ASN A 88 -5.95 8.28 -1.84
CA ASN A 88 -5.62 8.40 -0.43
C ASN A 88 -4.19 8.91 -0.22
N HIS A 89 -3.24 8.47 -1.06
CA HIS A 89 -1.87 8.95 -1.03
C HIS A 89 -1.79 10.47 -1.31
N LYS A 90 -2.54 10.96 -2.29
CA LYS A 90 -2.62 12.39 -2.60
C LYS A 90 -3.16 13.18 -1.40
N ALA A 91 -4.26 12.74 -0.81
CA ALA A 91 -4.83 13.36 0.39
C ALA A 91 -3.85 13.39 1.57
N ILE A 92 -3.07 12.30 1.77
CA ILE A 92 -2.04 12.23 2.81
C ILE A 92 -0.93 13.26 2.55
N LYS A 93 -0.41 13.34 1.33
CA LYS A 93 0.65 14.31 0.97
C LYS A 93 0.18 15.76 1.08
N GLU A 94 -1.04 16.04 0.69
CA GLU A 94 -1.63 17.37 0.79
C GLU A 94 -1.82 17.81 2.25
N PHE A 95 -2.27 16.89 3.11
CA PHE A 95 -2.51 17.19 4.51
C PHE A 95 -1.24 17.20 5.36
N PHE A 96 -0.27 16.35 5.05
CA PHE A 96 1.01 16.22 5.77
C PHE A 96 2.20 16.55 4.85
N PRO A 97 2.42 17.81 4.49
CA PRO A 97 3.44 18.20 3.51
C PRO A 97 4.88 17.89 3.94
N LYS A 98 5.13 17.71 5.25
CA LYS A 98 6.43 17.36 5.83
C LYS A 98 6.60 15.86 6.08
N ALA A 99 5.62 15.04 5.70
CA ALA A 99 5.69 13.61 5.91
C ALA A 99 6.71 12.92 4.99
N GLN A 100 7.34 11.88 5.52
CA GLN A 100 8.15 10.94 4.75
C GLN A 100 7.31 9.71 4.44
N LEU A 101 7.34 9.27 3.18
CA LEU A 101 6.54 8.14 2.71
C LEU A 101 7.45 7.03 2.19
N PHE A 102 7.31 5.85 2.75
CA PHE A 102 8.03 4.65 2.33
C PHE A 102 7.02 3.61 1.86
N GLY A 103 7.25 3.04 0.67
CA GLY A 103 6.42 1.99 0.10
C GLY A 103 7.18 0.68 0.00
N PHE A 104 6.54 -0.40 0.40
CA PHE A 104 7.00 -1.78 0.22
C PHE A 104 6.03 -2.51 -0.69
N THR A 105 6.56 -3.26 -1.67
CA THR A 105 5.75 -4.07 -2.57
C THR A 105 6.57 -5.18 -3.22
N GLY A 106 5.97 -6.33 -3.37
CA GLY A 106 6.53 -7.44 -4.18
C GLY A 106 6.29 -7.28 -5.67
N THR A 107 5.37 -6.37 -6.08
CA THR A 107 4.95 -6.17 -7.48
C THR A 107 4.92 -4.70 -7.85
N PRO A 108 6.08 -4.02 -7.95
CA PRO A 108 6.13 -2.62 -8.33
C PRO A 108 5.60 -2.41 -9.76
N ILE A 109 4.98 -1.26 -10.00
CA ILE A 109 4.55 -0.83 -11.33
C ILE A 109 5.66 0.04 -11.91
N PHE A 110 6.35 -0.48 -12.93
CA PHE A 110 7.36 0.24 -13.70
C PHE A 110 6.75 0.80 -15.00
N ASP A 111 7.46 1.68 -15.67
CA ASP A 111 7.02 2.28 -16.93
C ASP A 111 6.68 1.20 -17.98
N ASP A 112 7.45 0.12 -18.04
CA ASP A 112 7.28 -0.99 -19.00
C ASP A 112 5.96 -1.77 -18.79
N ASN A 113 5.43 -1.80 -17.59
CA ASN A 113 4.19 -2.52 -17.25
C ASN A 113 3.04 -1.61 -16.81
N ALA A 114 3.22 -0.29 -16.97
CA ALA A 114 2.21 0.70 -16.61
C ALA A 114 1.08 0.82 -17.65
N SER A 115 1.29 0.39 -18.89
CA SER A 115 0.29 0.51 -19.96
C SER A 115 -0.59 -0.74 -20.07
N TYR A 116 -1.87 -0.55 -20.34
CA TYR A 116 -2.83 -1.62 -20.64
C TYR A 116 -3.78 -1.21 -21.78
N LYS A 117 -4.23 -2.21 -22.54
CA LYS A 117 -5.26 -2.00 -23.57
C LYS A 117 -6.65 -2.22 -22.98
N GLN A 118 -7.53 -1.28 -23.19
CA GLN A 118 -8.95 -1.43 -22.88
C GLN A 118 -9.65 -2.26 -23.97
N ILE A 119 -10.85 -2.77 -23.67
CA ILE A 119 -11.64 -3.59 -24.59
C ILE A 119 -12.01 -2.82 -25.86
N ASP A 120 -12.15 -1.50 -25.78
CA ASP A 120 -12.41 -0.59 -26.92
C ASP A 120 -11.17 -0.25 -27.76
N GLY A 121 -9.99 -0.81 -27.39
CA GLY A 121 -8.73 -0.57 -28.08
C GLY A 121 -7.97 0.67 -27.62
N THR A 122 -8.51 1.46 -26.69
CA THR A 122 -7.79 2.60 -26.10
C THR A 122 -6.67 2.11 -25.17
N VAL A 123 -5.58 2.88 -25.07
CA VAL A 123 -4.46 2.58 -24.17
C VAL A 123 -4.61 3.41 -22.91
N GLY A 124 -4.76 2.72 -21.78
CA GLY A 124 -4.72 3.33 -20.46
C GLY A 124 -3.32 3.17 -19.83
N SER A 125 -3.01 3.99 -18.84
CA SER A 125 -1.78 3.90 -18.07
C SER A 125 -2.07 3.93 -16.58
N TYR A 126 -1.39 3.06 -15.83
CA TYR A 126 -1.36 3.12 -14.36
C TYR A 126 -0.33 4.14 -13.90
N VAL A 127 -0.58 4.75 -12.76
CA VAL A 127 0.44 5.54 -12.06
C VAL A 127 1.55 4.60 -11.60
N THR A 128 2.79 4.92 -11.92
CA THR A 128 3.92 4.05 -11.57
C THR A 128 4.29 4.17 -10.08
N THR A 129 4.97 3.16 -9.55
CA THR A 129 5.48 3.22 -8.18
C THR A 129 6.47 4.37 -7.99
N LYS A 130 7.23 4.70 -9.04
CA LYS A 130 8.15 5.84 -9.05
C LYS A 130 7.45 7.19 -8.98
N ASP A 131 6.31 7.35 -9.65
CA ASP A 131 5.51 8.60 -9.58
C ASP A 131 5.03 8.88 -8.16
N ILE A 132 4.80 7.84 -7.39
CA ILE A 132 4.30 7.91 -6.02
C ILE A 132 5.44 8.14 -5.03
N PHE A 133 6.49 7.31 -5.08
CA PHE A 133 7.58 7.29 -4.08
C PHE A 133 8.88 7.93 -4.54
N GLN A 134 8.98 8.34 -5.81
CA GLN A 134 10.12 9.05 -6.43
C GLN A 134 11.40 8.22 -6.55
N ASN A 135 11.90 7.65 -5.47
CA ASN A 135 13.17 6.93 -5.42
C ASN A 135 13.00 5.46 -5.06
N LEU A 136 13.65 4.59 -5.82
CA LEU A 136 13.85 3.19 -5.47
C LEU A 136 15.03 3.11 -4.51
N LEU A 137 14.79 2.72 -3.26
CA LEU A 137 15.81 2.62 -2.23
C LEU A 137 16.47 1.25 -2.19
N HIS A 138 15.71 0.19 -2.42
CA HIS A 138 16.15 -1.19 -2.39
C HIS A 138 15.34 -2.05 -3.36
N ASN A 139 16.00 -3.00 -4.01
CA ASN A 139 15.37 -3.97 -4.89
C ASN A 139 15.94 -5.35 -4.61
N TYR A 140 15.08 -6.29 -4.21
CA TYR A 140 15.40 -7.70 -3.99
C TYR A 140 14.58 -8.55 -4.96
N THR A 141 15.20 -8.93 -6.07
CA THR A 141 14.53 -9.66 -7.16
C THR A 141 14.48 -11.15 -6.89
N ILE A 142 13.64 -11.88 -7.67
CA ILE A 142 13.58 -13.34 -7.63
C ILE A 142 14.95 -13.96 -7.94
N THR A 143 15.76 -13.32 -8.79
CA THR A 143 17.12 -13.78 -9.10
C THR A 143 18.01 -13.76 -7.86
N HIS A 144 17.99 -12.64 -7.11
CA HIS A 144 18.72 -12.54 -5.84
C HIS A 144 18.22 -13.60 -4.84
N ALA A 145 16.90 -13.79 -4.75
CA ALA A 145 16.32 -14.79 -3.84
C ALA A 145 16.72 -16.23 -4.18
N ILE A 146 16.91 -16.55 -5.47
CA ILE A 146 17.41 -17.85 -5.92
C ILE A 146 18.91 -18.01 -5.59
N GLU A 147 19.71 -16.97 -5.83
CA GLU A 147 21.14 -16.95 -5.50
C GLU A 147 21.37 -17.13 -4.00
N ASP A 148 20.58 -16.45 -3.18
CA ASP A 148 20.62 -16.54 -1.71
C ASP A 148 19.97 -17.83 -1.17
N ARG A 149 19.43 -18.70 -2.05
CA ARG A 149 18.73 -19.95 -1.71
C ARG A 149 17.47 -19.77 -0.87
N ASN A 150 16.87 -18.58 -0.89
CA ASN A 150 15.58 -18.29 -0.26
C ASN A 150 14.40 -18.78 -1.11
N VAL A 151 14.62 -18.96 -2.42
CA VAL A 151 13.63 -19.47 -3.37
C VAL A 151 14.28 -20.58 -4.20
N LEU A 152 13.53 -21.64 -4.48
CA LEU A 152 13.98 -22.72 -5.38
C LEU A 152 14.03 -22.22 -6.82
N ARG A 153 14.98 -22.76 -7.57
CA ARG A 153 15.02 -22.54 -9.02
C ARG A 153 13.78 -23.15 -9.66
N PHE A 154 13.25 -22.49 -10.68
CA PHE A 154 12.12 -22.97 -11.46
C PHE A 154 12.45 -22.91 -12.96
N HIS A 155 11.70 -23.68 -13.72
CA HIS A 155 11.74 -23.67 -15.18
C HIS A 155 10.36 -23.20 -15.69
N ILE A 156 10.36 -22.47 -16.79
CA ILE A 156 9.13 -22.01 -17.43
C ILE A 156 8.96 -22.74 -18.75
N ASP A 157 7.96 -23.59 -18.83
CA ASP A 157 7.57 -24.26 -20.07
C ASP A 157 6.45 -23.46 -20.75
N TYR A 158 6.68 -23.13 -22.03
CA TYR A 158 5.67 -22.44 -22.82
C TYR A 158 4.90 -23.48 -23.66
N PHE A 159 3.61 -23.65 -23.35
CA PHE A 159 2.72 -24.42 -24.18
C PHE A 159 2.08 -23.53 -25.24
N LYS A 160 2.34 -23.83 -26.52
CA LYS A 160 1.65 -23.20 -27.65
C LYS A 160 0.64 -24.22 -28.18
N PRO A 161 -0.69 -24.03 -27.99
CA PRO A 161 -1.68 -24.94 -28.54
C PRO A 161 -1.58 -24.95 -30.08
N GLU A 162 -1.65 -26.13 -30.66
CA GLU A 162 -1.74 -26.26 -32.11
C GLU A 162 -3.03 -25.58 -32.60
N LYS A 163 -2.98 -24.96 -33.78
CA LYS A 163 -3.98 -24.04 -34.31
C LYS A 163 -5.39 -24.64 -34.62
N ASN A 164 -5.71 -25.86 -34.18
CA ASN A 164 -6.94 -26.57 -34.55
C ASN A 164 -7.68 -27.20 -33.35
N VAL A 165 -7.89 -26.47 -32.28
CA VAL A 165 -9.00 -26.86 -31.38
C VAL A 165 -10.23 -26.09 -31.82
N THR A 166 -10.97 -26.63 -32.78
CA THR A 166 -12.36 -26.29 -33.03
C THR A 166 -13.16 -26.71 -31.80
N VAL A 167 -13.56 -25.76 -31.00
CA VAL A 167 -14.58 -26.01 -29.97
C VAL A 167 -15.86 -26.34 -30.72
N GLY A 168 -16.20 -27.63 -30.76
CA GLY A 168 -17.47 -28.08 -31.33
C GLY A 168 -18.60 -27.41 -30.55
N SER A 169 -19.45 -26.67 -31.26
CA SER A 169 -20.77 -26.27 -30.75
C SER A 169 -21.56 -27.53 -30.47
N THR A 170 -21.84 -27.81 -29.23
CA THR A 170 -22.91 -28.74 -28.84
C THR A 170 -24.22 -27.99 -29.00
N ASP A 171 -25.03 -28.46 -29.98
CA ASP A 171 -26.47 -28.16 -30.11
C ASP A 171 -27.27 -28.55 -28.85
#